data_8d1bebbe0ed4eabb1cae76d375ce4691
#
_entry.id   8d1bebbe0ed4eabb1cae76d375ce4691
#
_cell.length_a   1.000
_cell.length_b   1.000
_cell.length_c   1.000
_cell.angle_alpha   90.00
_cell.angle_beta   90.00
_cell.angle_gamma   90.00
#
_symmetry.space_group_name_H-M   'P 1'
#
loop_
_entity.id
_entity.type
_entity.pdbx_description
1 polymer ?
#
loop_
_entity_poly.entity_id
_entity_poly.type
_entity_poly.pdbx_seq_one_letter_code
_entity_poly.pdbx_strand_id
1 'polypeptide(L)'
;DMLDKVLVALEDEIDPLVVERGFVKDSDHSYYKKEYEQLKKFYDADKNSCSGFSYKIDSINQDFELWFRIDIDKDLAAGFCTFNVKENKLLISDVNTQLAIRSKFPKIPSGFCINDTWVYYELLPENDDSRALNFKRYNDLYYSLYDDEKFKEFINNCKATITRVMDICK
;
A
#
# COMPACT_ATOMS: atom_id res chain seq x y z
N ASP A 1 11.27 -2.29 -16.59
CA ASP A 1 11.67 -2.54 -15.19
C ASP A 1 10.60 -3.34 -14.45
N MET A 2 11.00 -4.29 -13.59
CA MET A 2 10.06 -5.17 -12.89
C MET A 2 9.17 -4.39 -11.90
N LEU A 3 9.70 -3.40 -11.22
CA LEU A 3 8.93 -2.52 -10.35
C LEU A 3 7.80 -1.83 -11.10
N ASP A 4 8.10 -1.23 -12.25
CA ASP A 4 7.12 -0.59 -13.13
C ASP A 4 6.07 -1.59 -13.63
N LYS A 5 6.50 -2.75 -14.09
CA LYS A 5 5.61 -3.83 -14.56
C LYS A 5 4.61 -4.26 -13.47
N VAL A 6 5.08 -4.45 -12.24
CA VAL A 6 4.22 -4.84 -11.09
C VAL A 6 3.26 -3.71 -10.74
N LEU A 7 3.75 -2.48 -10.62
CA LEU A 7 2.91 -1.35 -10.22
C LEU A 7 1.81 -1.06 -11.25
N VAL A 8 2.14 -1.08 -12.55
CA VAL A 8 1.13 -0.90 -13.61
C VAL A 8 0.06 -1.99 -13.57
N ALA A 9 0.47 -3.25 -13.44
CA ALA A 9 -0.47 -4.35 -13.40
C ALA A 9 -1.37 -4.30 -12.15
N LEU A 10 -0.82 -3.92 -11.00
CA LEU A 10 -1.61 -3.75 -9.77
C LEU A 10 -2.57 -2.56 -9.90
N GLU A 11 -2.14 -1.43 -10.45
CA GLU A 11 -3.01 -0.27 -10.68
C GLU A 11 -4.21 -0.63 -11.55
N ASP A 12 -3.97 -1.29 -12.67
CA ASP A 12 -5.03 -1.71 -13.61
C ASP A 12 -6.06 -2.65 -12.95
N GLU A 13 -5.61 -3.56 -12.08
CA GLU A 13 -6.47 -4.51 -11.39
C GLU A 13 -7.19 -3.93 -10.17
N ILE A 14 -6.59 -2.95 -9.50
CA ILE A 14 -7.08 -2.43 -8.21
C ILE A 14 -7.97 -1.20 -8.39
N ASP A 15 -7.70 -0.33 -9.35
CA ASP A 15 -8.51 0.88 -9.56
C ASP A 15 -10.02 0.59 -9.70
N PRO A 16 -10.50 -0.41 -10.45
CA PRO A 16 -11.92 -0.73 -10.50
C PRO A 16 -12.49 -1.15 -9.13
N LEU A 17 -11.73 -1.91 -8.35
CA LEU A 17 -12.16 -2.38 -7.02
C LEU A 17 -12.25 -1.24 -6.00
N VAL A 18 -11.36 -0.26 -6.12
CA VAL A 18 -11.35 0.94 -5.30
C VAL A 18 -12.56 1.82 -5.59
N VAL A 19 -12.87 2.03 -6.87
CA VAL A 19 -14.04 2.80 -7.32
C VAL A 19 -15.34 2.14 -6.83
N GLU A 20 -15.46 0.83 -6.94
CA GLU A 20 -16.61 0.05 -6.46
C GLU A 20 -16.83 0.26 -4.95
N ARG A 21 -15.77 0.43 -4.17
CA ARG A 21 -15.84 0.67 -2.72
C ARG A 21 -16.05 2.14 -2.35
N GLY A 22 -16.08 3.03 -3.31
CA GLY A 22 -16.20 4.46 -3.10
C GLY A 22 -14.93 5.12 -2.54
N PHE A 23 -13.78 4.45 -2.64
CA PHE A 23 -12.49 5.06 -2.30
C PHE A 23 -12.07 6.01 -3.41
N VAL A 24 -11.40 7.10 -3.05
CA VAL A 24 -10.98 8.13 -4.01
C VAL A 24 -9.47 8.08 -4.19
N LYS A 25 -9.03 7.83 -5.43
CA LYS A 25 -7.60 7.85 -5.77
C LYS A 25 -7.03 9.23 -5.58
N ASP A 26 -5.90 9.30 -4.89
CA ASP A 26 -5.13 10.52 -4.73
C ASP A 26 -3.87 10.49 -5.58
N SER A 27 -3.79 11.39 -6.55
CA SER A 27 -2.64 11.49 -7.46
C SER A 27 -1.46 12.25 -6.85
N ASP A 28 -1.72 13.15 -5.91
CA ASP A 28 -0.69 14.03 -5.34
C ASP A 28 0.24 13.29 -4.38
N HIS A 29 -0.29 12.28 -3.67
CA HIS A 29 0.45 11.44 -2.72
C HIS A 29 0.68 10.01 -3.23
N SER A 30 0.48 9.79 -4.52
CA SER A 30 0.87 8.57 -5.21
C SER A 30 2.26 8.76 -5.80
N TYR A 31 3.24 8.09 -5.22
CA TYR A 31 4.66 8.25 -5.59
C TYR A 31 5.07 7.44 -6.81
N TYR A 32 4.12 6.71 -7.40
CA TYR A 32 4.39 6.00 -8.63
C TYR A 32 4.39 6.97 -9.80
N LYS A 33 5.53 7.06 -10.45
CA LYS A 33 5.69 7.73 -11.73
C LYS A 33 6.54 6.86 -12.64
N LYS A 34 6.10 6.69 -13.87
CA LYS A 34 6.77 5.88 -14.91
C LYS A 34 8.08 6.51 -15.42
N GLU A 35 8.68 7.42 -14.70
CA GLU A 35 9.88 8.13 -15.10
C GLU A 35 11.14 7.44 -14.57
N TYR A 36 12.11 7.24 -15.46
CA TYR A 36 13.40 6.58 -15.15
C TYR A 36 14.10 7.15 -13.91
N GLU A 37 14.14 8.48 -13.76
CA GLU A 37 14.80 9.15 -12.64
C GLU A 37 14.20 8.80 -11.28
N GLN A 38 12.92 8.47 -11.23
CA GLN A 38 12.27 8.07 -9.99
C GLN A 38 12.47 6.60 -9.65
N LEU A 39 12.48 5.74 -10.66
CA LEU A 39 12.88 4.35 -10.51
C LEU A 39 14.33 4.28 -10.00
N LYS A 40 15.22 5.07 -10.61
CA LYS A 40 16.61 5.19 -10.15
C LYS A 40 16.70 5.62 -8.69
N LYS A 41 15.97 6.67 -8.29
CA LYS A 41 15.93 7.11 -6.89
C LYS A 41 15.45 6.03 -5.94
N PHE A 42 14.48 5.23 -6.35
CA PHE A 42 14.00 4.10 -5.55
C PHE A 42 15.11 3.08 -5.29
N TYR A 43 15.86 2.69 -6.33
CA TYR A 43 16.93 1.71 -6.20
C TYR A 43 18.19 2.24 -5.51
N ASP A 44 18.52 3.50 -5.71
CA ASP A 44 19.71 4.14 -5.16
C ASP A 44 19.54 4.59 -3.69
N ALA A 45 18.29 4.72 -3.21
CA ALA A 45 18.04 5.19 -1.86
C ALA A 45 18.26 4.08 -0.82
N ASP A 46 19.13 4.36 0.15
CA ASP A 46 19.35 3.50 1.30
C ASP A 46 18.18 3.48 2.29
N LYS A 47 17.36 4.54 2.30
CA LYS A 47 16.22 4.71 3.21
C LYS A 47 15.11 5.54 2.57
N ASN A 48 13.85 5.12 2.81
CA ASN A 48 12.64 5.95 2.66
C ASN A 48 12.25 6.40 1.25
N SER A 49 12.57 5.66 0.21
CA SER A 49 11.94 5.89 -1.09
C SER A 49 10.78 4.92 -1.27
N CYS A 50 9.61 5.34 -0.81
CA CYS A 50 8.37 4.59 -1.05
C CYS A 50 7.82 4.90 -2.43
N SER A 51 7.35 3.87 -3.13
CA SER A 51 6.61 4.00 -4.38
C SER A 51 5.29 3.27 -4.25
N GLY A 52 4.19 3.88 -4.71
CA GLY A 52 2.89 3.24 -4.60
C GLY A 52 1.73 4.18 -4.82
N PHE A 53 0.53 3.70 -4.53
CA PHE A 53 -0.73 4.43 -4.74
C PHE A 53 -1.46 4.63 -3.44
N SER A 54 -2.17 5.75 -3.35
CA SER A 54 -2.96 6.13 -2.19
C SER A 54 -4.40 6.41 -2.60
N TYR A 55 -5.33 5.95 -1.76
CA TYR A 55 -6.76 6.12 -1.95
C TYR A 55 -7.38 6.58 -0.64
N LYS A 56 -8.07 7.71 -0.67
CA LYS A 56 -8.83 8.20 0.49
C LYS A 56 -10.05 7.32 0.72
N ILE A 57 -10.22 6.88 1.96
CA ILE A 57 -11.39 6.10 2.40
C ILE A 57 -12.43 7.03 2.99
N ASP A 58 -12.06 7.74 4.07
CA ASP A 58 -12.99 8.58 4.83
C ASP A 58 -12.25 9.57 5.73
N SER A 59 -12.95 10.63 6.15
CA SER A 59 -12.49 11.53 7.20
C SER A 59 -12.71 10.90 8.57
N ILE A 60 -11.71 11.00 9.44
CA ILE A 60 -11.78 10.53 10.83
C ILE A 60 -12.17 11.66 11.76
N ASN A 61 -11.51 12.80 11.62
CA ASN A 61 -11.78 14.05 12.32
C ASN A 61 -11.33 15.23 11.47
N GLN A 62 -11.26 16.43 12.05
CA GLN A 62 -10.87 17.66 11.32
C GLN A 62 -9.45 17.62 10.76
N ASP A 63 -8.55 16.87 11.41
CA ASP A 63 -7.13 16.89 11.13
C ASP A 63 -6.65 15.61 10.41
N PHE A 64 -7.43 14.53 10.48
CA PHE A 64 -7.01 13.23 9.97
C PHE A 64 -8.04 12.54 9.09
N GLU A 65 -7.53 11.87 8.05
CA GLU A 65 -8.26 10.99 7.15
C GLU A 65 -7.68 9.58 7.23
N LEU A 66 -8.52 8.56 6.99
CA LEU A 66 -8.09 7.18 6.78
C LEU A 66 -7.90 6.96 5.29
N TRP A 67 -6.73 6.47 4.92
CA TRP A 67 -6.37 6.16 3.56
C TRP A 67 -5.99 4.68 3.42
N PHE A 68 -6.33 4.10 2.28
CA PHE A 68 -5.79 2.83 1.83
C PHE A 68 -4.56 3.09 0.96
N ARG A 69 -3.53 2.28 1.15
CA ARG A 69 -2.29 2.44 0.42
C ARG A 69 -1.71 1.10 -0.02
N ILE A 70 -1.22 1.05 -1.26
CA ILE A 70 -0.33 0.01 -1.76
C ILE A 70 1.04 0.64 -1.87
N ASP A 71 2.03 0.08 -1.21
CA ASP A 71 3.33 0.69 -1.06
C ASP A 71 4.47 -0.30 -1.24
N ILE A 72 5.55 0.18 -1.83
CA ILE A 72 6.82 -0.52 -1.95
C ILE A 72 7.90 0.36 -1.31
N ASP A 73 8.46 -0.11 -0.22
CA ASP A 73 9.77 0.35 0.25
C ASP A 73 10.83 -0.67 -0.16
N LYS A 74 11.04 -1.70 0.59
CA LYS A 74 11.78 -2.92 0.18
C LYS A 74 10.82 -4.04 -0.18
N ASP A 75 9.75 -4.18 0.59
CA ASP A 75 8.70 -5.17 0.43
C ASP A 75 7.44 -4.51 -0.11
N LEU A 76 6.67 -5.26 -0.87
CA LEU A 76 5.36 -4.83 -1.35
C LEU A 76 4.34 -5.08 -0.25
N ALA A 77 3.57 -4.06 0.10
CA ALA A 77 2.56 -4.10 1.16
C ALA A 77 1.27 -3.37 0.77
N ALA A 78 0.17 -3.73 1.41
CA ALA A 78 -1.09 -3.03 1.30
C ALA A 78 -1.74 -2.88 2.69
N GLY A 79 -2.39 -1.73 2.93
CA GLY A 79 -3.01 -1.50 4.23
C GLY A 79 -3.57 -0.09 4.41
N PHE A 80 -3.77 0.27 5.65
CA PHE A 80 -4.38 1.53 6.07
C PHE A 80 -3.36 2.45 6.72
N CYS A 81 -3.41 3.72 6.30
CA CYS A 81 -2.57 4.79 6.82
C CYS A 81 -3.43 5.95 7.28
N THR A 82 -2.89 6.80 8.14
CA THR A 82 -3.48 8.09 8.47
C THR A 82 -2.83 9.20 7.67
N PHE A 83 -3.65 10.12 7.19
CA PHE A 83 -3.22 11.31 6.49
C PHE A 83 -3.58 12.55 7.31
N ASN A 84 -2.60 13.40 7.58
CA ASN A 84 -2.83 14.68 8.25
C ASN A 84 -3.17 15.75 7.22
N VAL A 85 -4.38 16.28 7.29
CA VAL A 85 -4.90 17.26 6.33
C VAL A 85 -4.16 18.60 6.41
N LYS A 86 -3.82 19.05 7.64
CA LYS A 86 -3.13 20.33 7.85
C LYS A 86 -1.70 20.29 7.34
N GLU A 87 -1.01 19.20 7.62
CA GLU A 87 0.39 19.01 7.21
C GLU A 87 0.52 18.47 5.79
N ASN A 88 -0.61 18.09 5.17
CA ASN A 88 -0.67 17.54 3.81
C ASN A 88 0.29 16.36 3.60
N LYS A 89 0.36 15.44 4.56
CA LYS A 89 1.23 14.25 4.51
C LYS A 89 0.71 13.09 5.33
N LEU A 90 1.21 11.90 5.02
CA LEU A 90 1.02 10.72 5.85
C LEU A 90 1.80 10.92 7.15
N LEU A 91 1.12 10.83 8.29
CA LEU A 91 1.69 10.98 9.61
C LEU A 91 1.13 9.97 10.58
N ILE A 92 1.90 9.72 11.65
CA ILE A 92 1.40 9.05 12.86
C ILE A 92 0.24 9.86 13.41
N SER A 93 -0.87 9.19 13.62
CA SER A 93 -1.96 9.76 14.37
C SER A 93 -1.72 9.62 15.89
N ASP A 94 -2.24 10.59 16.62
CA ASP A 94 -2.27 10.52 18.08
C ASP A 94 -3.20 9.39 18.59
N VAL A 95 -3.17 9.13 19.89
CA VAL A 95 -3.98 8.08 20.54
C VAL A 95 -5.48 8.31 20.32
N ASN A 96 -5.94 9.54 20.35
CA ASN A 96 -7.36 9.86 20.16
C ASN A 96 -7.81 9.56 18.74
N THR A 97 -6.99 9.87 17.75
CA THR A 97 -7.23 9.53 16.34
C THR A 97 -7.25 8.02 16.14
N GLN A 98 -6.34 7.28 16.77
CA GLN A 98 -6.33 5.81 16.73
C GLN A 98 -7.60 5.21 17.33
N LEU A 99 -8.07 5.74 18.46
CA LEU A 99 -9.33 5.32 19.08
C LEU A 99 -10.55 5.64 18.19
N ALA A 100 -10.56 6.81 17.55
CA ALA A 100 -11.61 7.20 16.59
C ALA A 100 -11.65 6.27 15.36
N ILE A 101 -10.49 5.91 14.81
CA ILE A 101 -10.38 4.94 13.71
C ILE A 101 -10.98 3.59 14.12
N ARG A 102 -10.61 3.07 15.28
CA ARG A 102 -11.11 1.78 15.78
C ARG A 102 -12.59 1.79 16.09
N SER A 103 -13.12 2.93 16.57
CA SER A 103 -14.54 3.11 16.79
C SER A 103 -15.33 3.09 15.47
N LYS A 104 -14.81 3.74 14.45
CA LYS A 104 -15.45 3.84 13.12
C LYS A 104 -15.26 2.58 12.28
N PHE A 105 -14.11 1.92 12.40
CA PHE A 105 -13.71 0.73 11.65
C PHE A 105 -13.26 -0.39 12.59
N PRO A 106 -14.21 -1.01 13.33
CA PRO A 106 -13.88 -1.94 14.40
C PRO A 106 -13.21 -3.24 13.93
N LYS A 107 -13.30 -3.55 12.64
CA LYS A 107 -12.66 -4.74 12.06
C LYS A 107 -11.19 -4.55 11.74
N ILE A 108 -10.67 -3.31 11.75
CA ILE A 108 -9.22 -3.07 11.59
C ILE A 108 -8.52 -3.64 12.81
N PRO A 109 -7.61 -4.62 12.65
CA PRO A 109 -6.94 -5.25 13.77
C PRO A 109 -6.18 -4.25 14.63
N SER A 110 -6.24 -4.44 15.96
CA SER A 110 -5.49 -3.64 16.92
C SER A 110 -4.13 -4.25 17.20
N GLY A 111 -3.11 -3.43 17.37
CA GLY A 111 -1.80 -3.85 17.84
C GLY A 111 -0.66 -3.79 16.83
N PHE A 112 -0.89 -3.34 15.64
CA PHE A 112 0.12 -3.23 14.60
C PHE A 112 0.41 -1.80 14.14
N CYS A 113 0.58 -0.87 15.06
CA CYS A 113 1.35 0.33 14.74
C CYS A 113 2.83 0.00 14.91
N ILE A 114 3.41 -0.64 13.93
CA ILE A 114 4.82 -1.01 13.99
C ILE A 114 5.71 0.15 13.57
N ASN A 115 5.16 1.08 12.83
CA ASN A 115 5.84 2.32 12.50
C ASN A 115 4.83 3.45 12.31
N ASP A 116 5.37 4.61 12.18
CA ASP A 116 4.76 5.91 12.32
C ASP A 116 3.65 6.24 11.31
N THR A 117 3.38 5.38 10.34
CA THR A 117 2.49 5.70 9.22
C THR A 117 1.32 4.72 9.10
N TRP A 118 1.54 3.44 9.39
CA TRP A 118 0.57 2.39 9.19
C TRP A 118 -0.34 2.19 10.41
N VAL A 119 -1.65 2.17 10.15
CA VAL A 119 -2.65 1.68 11.12
C VAL A 119 -2.68 0.16 11.14
N TYR A 120 -2.61 -0.42 9.94
CA TYR A 120 -2.54 -1.85 9.70
C TYR A 120 -2.02 -2.10 8.29
N TYR A 121 -1.22 -3.12 8.08
CA TYR A 121 -0.80 -3.55 6.74
C TYR A 121 -0.55 -5.06 6.67
N GLU A 122 -0.55 -5.59 5.47
CA GLU A 122 -0.13 -6.95 5.16
C GLU A 122 0.87 -6.93 4.00
N LEU A 123 1.83 -7.82 4.06
CA LEU A 123 2.78 -8.04 2.97
C LEU A 123 2.11 -8.77 1.81
N LEU A 124 2.58 -8.53 0.60
CA LEU A 124 2.04 -9.12 -0.62
C LEU A 124 3.07 -10.05 -1.28
N PRO A 125 2.62 -11.13 -1.91
CA PRO A 125 1.22 -11.55 -2.13
C PRO A 125 0.56 -12.17 -0.90
N GLU A 126 1.35 -12.59 0.08
CA GLU A 126 0.92 -13.19 1.34
C GLU A 126 1.59 -12.45 2.50
N ASN A 127 0.91 -12.39 3.66
CA ASN A 127 1.44 -11.77 4.86
C ASN A 127 2.50 -12.66 5.55
N ASP A 128 3.56 -12.94 4.83
CA ASP A 128 4.70 -13.78 5.23
C ASP A 128 6.00 -13.14 4.71
N ASP A 129 6.87 -12.70 5.60
CA ASP A 129 8.15 -12.07 5.26
C ASP A 129 9.02 -12.92 4.31
N SER A 130 8.94 -14.24 4.42
CA SER A 130 9.73 -15.15 3.57
C SER A 130 9.20 -15.26 2.14
N ARG A 131 7.91 -14.91 1.93
CA ARG A 131 7.20 -15.03 0.65
C ARG A 131 6.83 -13.69 0.04
N ALA A 132 7.04 -12.59 0.76
CA ALA A 132 6.78 -11.25 0.24
C ALA A 132 7.73 -10.91 -0.90
N LEU A 133 7.22 -10.17 -1.89
CA LEU A 133 8.04 -9.64 -2.97
C LEU A 133 8.99 -8.58 -2.43
N ASN A 134 10.29 -8.82 -2.59
CA ASN A 134 11.34 -7.90 -2.15
C ASN A 134 12.19 -7.41 -3.32
N PHE A 135 12.06 -6.14 -3.64
CA PHE A 135 12.75 -5.51 -4.77
C PHE A 135 14.22 -5.20 -4.50
N LYS A 136 14.64 -5.15 -3.23
CA LYS A 136 16.02 -4.80 -2.87
C LYS A 136 16.89 -6.03 -2.59
N ARG A 137 16.28 -7.16 -2.28
CA ARG A 137 16.99 -8.43 -2.07
C ARG A 137 16.95 -9.37 -3.27
N TYR A 138 16.07 -9.07 -4.25
CA TYR A 138 15.93 -9.90 -5.45
C TYR A 138 15.77 -11.39 -5.13
N ASN A 139 14.75 -11.67 -4.28
CA ASN A 139 14.47 -13.05 -3.85
C ASN A 139 13.97 -13.94 -5.01
N ASP A 140 13.78 -15.24 -4.75
CA ASP A 140 13.32 -16.19 -5.77
C ASP A 140 11.98 -15.77 -6.39
N LEU A 141 11.08 -15.19 -5.60
CA LEU A 141 9.84 -14.65 -6.11
C LEU A 141 10.09 -13.55 -7.14
N TYR A 142 11.00 -12.59 -6.86
CA TYR A 142 11.35 -11.54 -7.81
C TYR A 142 11.80 -12.11 -9.17
N TYR A 143 12.68 -13.09 -9.14
CA TYR A 143 13.16 -13.72 -10.38
C TYR A 143 12.07 -14.52 -11.10
N SER A 144 11.14 -15.13 -10.37
CA SER A 144 10.03 -15.86 -10.97
C SER A 144 9.08 -14.97 -11.79
N LEU A 145 9.03 -13.66 -11.51
CA LEU A 145 8.16 -12.71 -12.20
C LEU A 145 8.57 -12.41 -13.65
N TYR A 146 9.72 -12.92 -14.09
CA TYR A 146 10.09 -12.88 -15.51
C TYR A 146 9.36 -13.93 -16.35
N ASP A 147 8.74 -14.92 -15.73
CA ASP A 147 7.81 -15.85 -16.36
C ASP A 147 6.40 -15.23 -16.36
N ASP A 148 5.76 -15.17 -17.54
CA ASP A 148 4.48 -14.46 -17.70
C ASP A 148 3.32 -15.17 -16.98
N GLU A 149 3.33 -16.50 -16.85
CA GLU A 149 2.29 -17.23 -16.13
C GLU A 149 2.42 -17.00 -14.62
N LYS A 150 3.63 -17.09 -14.10
CA LYS A 150 3.93 -16.81 -12.69
C LYS A 150 3.65 -15.33 -12.35
N PHE A 151 3.92 -14.43 -13.26
CA PHE A 151 3.57 -13.01 -13.08
C PHE A 151 2.07 -12.81 -12.94
N LYS A 152 1.25 -13.43 -13.82
CA LYS A 152 -0.22 -13.35 -13.72
C LYS A 152 -0.73 -13.96 -12.42
N GLU A 153 -0.21 -15.12 -12.04
CA GLU A 153 -0.56 -15.76 -10.76
C GLU A 153 -0.22 -14.85 -9.58
N PHE A 154 0.96 -14.25 -9.58
CA PHE A 154 1.39 -13.29 -8.56
C PHE A 154 0.43 -12.10 -8.45
N ILE A 155 0.08 -11.46 -9.57
CA ILE A 155 -0.86 -10.32 -9.58
C ILE A 155 -2.24 -10.73 -9.07
N ASN A 156 -2.74 -11.91 -9.45
CA ASN A 156 -4.01 -12.44 -8.94
C ASN A 156 -3.98 -12.68 -7.43
N ASN A 157 -2.90 -13.22 -6.90
CA ASN A 157 -2.71 -13.44 -5.47
C ASN A 157 -2.64 -12.12 -4.70
N CYS A 158 -1.92 -11.14 -5.23
CA CYS A 158 -1.90 -9.78 -4.68
C CYS A 158 -3.30 -9.17 -4.66
N LYS A 159 -4.03 -9.26 -5.77
CA LYS A 159 -5.41 -8.76 -5.88
C LYS A 159 -6.33 -9.38 -4.84
N ALA A 160 -6.24 -10.69 -4.63
CA ALA A 160 -7.05 -11.39 -3.62
C ALA A 160 -6.74 -10.88 -2.20
N THR A 161 -5.48 -10.74 -1.84
CA THR A 161 -5.06 -10.20 -0.54
C THR A 161 -5.47 -8.74 -0.37
N ILE A 162 -5.24 -7.90 -1.38
CA ILE A 162 -5.63 -6.48 -1.37
C ILE A 162 -7.15 -6.34 -1.20
N THR A 163 -7.95 -7.13 -1.93
CA THR A 163 -9.41 -7.12 -1.82
C THR A 163 -9.85 -7.45 -0.40
N ARG A 164 -9.29 -8.49 0.19
CA ARG A 164 -9.58 -8.90 1.57
C ARG A 164 -9.21 -7.81 2.57
N VAL A 165 -8.05 -7.17 2.41
CA VAL A 165 -7.61 -6.08 3.28
C VAL A 165 -8.53 -4.86 3.14
N MET A 166 -8.90 -4.46 1.93
CA MET A 166 -9.86 -3.37 1.71
C MET A 166 -11.21 -3.64 2.39
N ASP A 167 -11.67 -4.89 2.40
CA ASP A 167 -12.97 -5.26 2.99
C ASP A 167 -12.98 -5.23 4.53
N ILE A 168 -11.83 -5.10 5.16
CA ILE A 168 -11.74 -4.87 6.62
C ILE A 168 -12.41 -3.54 7.04
N CYS A 169 -12.51 -2.57 6.13
CA CYS A 169 -13.19 -1.29 6.38
C CYS A 169 -14.73 -1.35 6.30
N LYS A 170 -15.30 -2.50 5.91
CA LYS A 170 -16.76 -2.64 5.75
C LYS A 170 -17.44 -3.12 7.07
#